data_4b061b6eccc789fe67c15f1ffa65ad57
#
_entry.id   4b061b6eccc789fe67c15f1ffa65ad57
#
_cell.length_a   1.000
_cell.length_b   1.000
_cell.length_c   1.000
_cell.angle_alpha   90.00
_cell.angle_beta   90.00
_cell.angle_gamma   90.00
#
_symmetry.space_group_name_H-M   'P 1'
#
loop_
_entity.id
_entity.type
_entity.pdbx_description
1 polymer ?
#
loop_
_entity_poly.entity_id
_entity_poly.type
_entity_poly.pdbx_seq_one_letter_code
_entity_poly.pdbx_strand_id
1 'polypeptide(L)'
;FVESAGIRSSTFSIDVADLPHVDRLDLTYYFPRYTGLDPRTREDGGDVAALAGTRVDVRIHPTMATPGGQLLRDGAPVTDLTVEADGTLLASFTVSEPGFYSIVLARDNGEMVPASPEYNIDVLADRAPSIRFSDPGRDITASPIEEVYLEVRADDDYGIGDIRLVYSVNGGEEDTLSIFEGSGASLSEVSTGHTLFLEDWELEVGDLVSYYALVRDNRTRSGGKPVSSDMFFLSVRPFERAYRQAEQGGGGGGGGQQEETALSEMQRQVISATFNLIRQEDSYARSEFSENVVSVSLAQGRLKEQVGTLLQRMDNRGLTRTDPGF
;
A
#
# COMPACT_ATOMS: atom_id res chain seq x y z
N PHE A 1 59.66 37.16 -7.29
CA PHE A 1 60.94 36.47 -7.36
C PHE A 1 61.66 36.62 -6.03
N VAL A 2 62.60 35.74 -5.76
CA VAL A 2 63.51 35.79 -4.61
C VAL A 2 64.92 35.93 -5.16
N GLU A 3 65.75 36.84 -4.56
CA GLU A 3 67.10 37.04 -4.95
C GLU A 3 68.04 36.76 -3.76
N SER A 4 69.04 35.90 -3.95
CA SER A 4 70.06 35.61 -2.96
C SER A 4 71.40 35.39 -3.65
N ALA A 5 72.43 36.08 -3.18
CA ALA A 5 73.82 36.00 -3.72
C ALA A 5 73.91 36.24 -5.24
N GLY A 6 73.10 37.17 -5.80
CA GLY A 6 73.10 37.49 -7.22
C GLY A 6 72.36 36.51 -8.12
N ILE A 7 71.74 35.48 -7.57
CA ILE A 7 70.92 34.54 -8.30
C ILE A 7 69.43 34.90 -8.11
N ARG A 8 68.71 35.16 -9.22
CA ARG A 8 67.32 35.51 -9.26
C ARG A 8 66.52 34.27 -9.61
N SER A 9 65.45 34.01 -8.83
CA SER A 9 64.48 32.97 -9.20
C SER A 9 63.61 33.44 -10.39
N SER A 10 62.92 32.52 -11.03
CA SER A 10 61.84 32.86 -11.98
C SER A 10 60.79 33.71 -11.30
N THR A 11 60.23 34.67 -12.04
CA THR A 11 59.07 35.47 -11.59
C THR A 11 57.82 34.64 -11.77
N PHE A 12 57.05 34.43 -10.70
CA PHE A 12 55.75 33.87 -10.73
C PHE A 12 54.73 34.98 -10.49
N SER A 13 53.70 35.02 -11.29
CA SER A 13 52.54 35.87 -11.05
C SER A 13 51.42 34.97 -10.44
N ILE A 14 50.77 35.52 -9.45
CA ILE A 14 49.59 34.90 -8.86
C ILE A 14 48.45 35.88 -9.19
N ASP A 15 47.52 35.45 -10.04
CA ASP A 15 46.29 36.16 -10.31
C ASP A 15 45.24 35.69 -9.33
N VAL A 16 44.70 36.61 -8.56
CA VAL A 16 43.56 36.36 -7.67
C VAL A 16 42.32 36.79 -8.41
N ALA A 17 41.39 35.85 -8.63
CA ALA A 17 40.10 36.08 -9.22
C ALA A 17 39.01 35.60 -8.28
N ASP A 18 37.97 36.40 -8.11
CA ASP A 18 36.77 35.98 -7.43
C ASP A 18 36.06 34.93 -8.29
N LEU A 19 35.59 33.87 -7.63
CA LEU A 19 34.82 32.80 -8.27
C LEU A 19 33.34 32.96 -7.89
N PRO A 20 32.42 32.71 -8.84
CA PRO A 20 30.99 32.67 -8.51
C PRO A 20 30.70 31.50 -7.60
N HIS A 21 29.99 31.75 -6.50
CA HIS A 21 29.48 30.77 -5.59
C HIS A 21 27.98 30.90 -5.43
N VAL A 22 27.32 29.87 -4.94
CA VAL A 22 25.93 29.91 -4.51
C VAL A 22 25.87 30.59 -3.14
N ASP A 23 25.19 31.72 -3.04
CA ASP A 23 24.92 32.41 -1.78
C ASP A 23 23.75 31.76 -1.04
N ARG A 24 22.65 31.51 -1.78
CA ARG A 24 21.41 30.93 -1.25
C ARG A 24 20.70 30.12 -2.32
N LEU A 25 19.97 29.06 -1.86
CA LEU A 25 19.07 28.27 -2.67
C LEU A 25 17.65 28.37 -2.11
N ASP A 26 16.68 28.65 -2.97
CA ASP A 26 15.27 28.50 -2.66
C ASP A 26 14.70 27.31 -3.44
N LEU A 27 14.11 26.37 -2.73
CA LEU A 27 13.60 25.10 -3.28
C LEU A 27 12.07 25.13 -3.30
N THR A 28 11.45 25.00 -4.47
CA THR A 28 10.00 24.90 -4.60
C THR A 28 9.63 23.47 -4.99
N TYR A 29 8.86 22.82 -4.14
CA TYR A 29 8.40 21.44 -4.30
C TYR A 29 7.03 21.43 -4.97
N TYR A 30 6.89 20.67 -6.05
CA TYR A 30 5.63 20.36 -6.71
C TYR A 30 5.38 18.87 -6.54
N PHE A 31 4.51 18.53 -5.60
CA PHE A 31 4.23 17.15 -5.23
C PHE A 31 3.44 16.41 -6.32
N PRO A 32 3.50 15.08 -6.37
CA PRO A 32 2.67 14.27 -7.26
C PRO A 32 1.18 14.57 -7.05
N ARG A 33 0.40 14.62 -8.12
CA ARG A 33 -1.02 15.01 -8.08
C ARG A 33 -1.88 14.17 -7.13
N TYR A 34 -1.55 12.89 -6.97
CA TYR A 34 -2.32 12.00 -6.10
C TYR A 34 -2.24 12.36 -4.62
N THR A 35 -1.22 13.08 -4.20
CA THR A 35 -1.06 13.52 -2.80
C THR A 35 -2.03 14.63 -2.39
N GLY A 36 -2.55 15.39 -3.36
CA GLY A 36 -3.38 16.57 -3.10
C GLY A 36 -2.66 17.71 -2.38
N LEU A 37 -1.32 17.65 -2.27
CA LEU A 37 -0.54 18.68 -1.60
C LEU A 37 -0.29 19.89 -2.52
N ASP A 38 -0.46 21.08 -1.94
CA ASP A 38 -0.09 22.33 -2.61
C ASP A 38 1.42 22.48 -2.72
N PRO A 39 1.92 23.20 -3.74
CA PRO A 39 3.35 23.51 -3.86
C PRO A 39 3.88 24.24 -2.62
N ARG A 40 5.10 23.85 -2.20
CA ARG A 40 5.74 24.42 -1.01
C ARG A 40 7.12 24.93 -1.35
N THR A 41 7.41 26.17 -0.96
CA THR A 41 8.76 26.75 -1.08
C THR A 41 9.48 26.72 0.26
N ARG A 42 10.75 26.30 0.23
CA ARG A 42 11.69 26.37 1.33
C ARG A 42 12.81 27.34 0.93
N GLU A 43 12.88 28.47 1.60
CA GLU A 43 13.94 29.42 1.42
C GLU A 43 15.23 28.98 2.13
N ASP A 44 16.38 29.33 1.58
CA ASP A 44 17.71 28.99 2.11
C ASP A 44 17.86 27.49 2.44
N GLY A 45 17.42 26.68 1.50
CA GLY A 45 17.47 25.21 1.59
C GLY A 45 18.60 24.64 0.74
N GLY A 46 18.89 23.34 0.92
CA GLY A 46 19.86 22.63 0.11
C GLY A 46 19.44 21.16 -0.01
N ASP A 47 19.40 20.45 1.11
CA ASP A 47 18.96 19.06 1.11
C ASP A 47 17.49 18.93 0.77
N VAL A 48 17.18 17.94 -0.05
CA VAL A 48 15.84 17.59 -0.55
C VAL A 48 15.38 16.28 0.10
N ALA A 49 14.20 16.31 0.71
CA ALA A 49 13.51 15.10 1.17
C ALA A 49 12.07 15.17 0.64
N ALA A 50 11.72 14.30 -0.31
CA ALA A 50 10.42 14.31 -0.96
C ALA A 50 10.03 12.95 -1.54
N LEU A 51 8.74 12.77 -1.81
CA LEU A 51 8.21 11.58 -2.49
C LEU A 51 8.79 11.43 -3.90
N ALA A 52 8.95 10.20 -4.34
CA ALA A 52 9.26 9.92 -5.74
C ALA A 52 8.21 10.57 -6.66
N GLY A 53 8.68 11.20 -7.76
CA GLY A 53 7.83 11.97 -8.69
C GLY A 53 7.61 13.43 -8.31
N THR A 54 8.11 13.90 -7.16
CA THR A 54 8.12 15.33 -6.83
C THR A 54 9.07 16.08 -7.76
N ARG A 55 8.59 17.14 -8.41
CA ARG A 55 9.44 18.08 -9.13
C ARG A 55 9.93 19.14 -8.16
N VAL A 56 11.24 19.39 -8.16
CA VAL A 56 11.89 20.44 -7.37
C VAL A 56 12.44 21.49 -8.32
N ASP A 57 11.92 22.71 -8.20
CA ASP A 57 12.47 23.87 -8.87
C ASP A 57 13.48 24.53 -7.90
N VAL A 58 14.71 24.71 -8.38
CA VAL A 58 15.82 25.27 -7.62
C VAL A 58 16.10 26.67 -8.13
N ARG A 59 15.85 27.67 -7.30
CA ARG A 59 16.26 29.07 -7.56
C ARG A 59 17.58 29.32 -6.85
N ILE A 60 18.56 29.67 -7.62
CA ILE A 60 19.95 29.87 -7.20
C ILE A 60 20.26 31.33 -7.16
N HIS A 61 20.72 31.82 -6.01
CA HIS A 61 21.21 33.19 -5.84
C HIS A 61 22.74 33.15 -5.86
N PRO A 62 23.40 33.62 -6.96
CA PRO A 62 24.83 33.59 -7.02
C PRO A 62 25.43 34.82 -6.31
N THR A 63 26.66 34.71 -5.79
CA THR A 63 27.39 35.82 -5.16
C THR A 63 27.79 36.91 -6.15
N MET A 64 27.84 36.62 -7.45
CA MET A 64 28.17 37.53 -8.54
C MET A 64 27.46 37.10 -9.82
N ALA A 65 27.34 38.03 -10.78
CA ALA A 65 26.75 37.72 -12.09
C ALA A 65 27.55 36.60 -12.80
N THR A 66 26.80 35.69 -13.41
CA THR A 66 27.33 34.52 -14.14
C THR A 66 26.55 34.34 -15.43
N PRO A 67 27.20 33.93 -16.54
CA PRO A 67 26.48 33.67 -17.80
C PRO A 67 25.62 32.43 -17.77
N GLY A 68 25.70 31.57 -16.70
CA GLY A 68 24.95 30.33 -16.55
C GLY A 68 25.64 29.32 -15.68
N GLY A 69 25.31 28.08 -15.85
CA GLY A 69 25.88 26.96 -15.10
C GLY A 69 25.13 25.66 -15.36
N GLN A 70 25.41 24.66 -14.56
CA GLN A 70 24.73 23.33 -14.62
C GLN A 70 24.40 22.81 -13.23
N LEU A 71 23.29 22.14 -13.12
CA LEU A 71 22.98 21.29 -11.99
C LEU A 71 23.50 19.89 -12.29
N LEU A 72 24.35 19.38 -11.40
CA LEU A 72 24.89 18.03 -11.46
C LEU A 72 24.10 17.12 -10.52
N ARG A 73 23.92 15.87 -10.90
CA ARG A 73 23.43 14.81 -10.04
C ARG A 73 24.48 13.68 -10.01
N ASP A 74 24.91 13.32 -8.82
CA ASP A 74 25.97 12.33 -8.61
C ASP A 74 27.22 12.58 -9.49
N GLY A 75 27.56 13.87 -9.65
CA GLY A 75 28.69 14.34 -10.44
C GLY A 75 28.45 14.43 -11.96
N ALA A 76 27.26 14.04 -12.45
CA ALA A 76 26.92 14.11 -13.87
C ALA A 76 25.96 15.29 -14.16
N PRO A 77 26.12 16.05 -15.27
CA PRO A 77 25.22 17.14 -15.62
C PRO A 77 23.82 16.62 -15.98
N VAL A 78 22.79 17.21 -15.35
CA VAL A 78 21.39 16.85 -15.57
C VAL A 78 20.65 17.94 -16.34
N THR A 79 20.88 19.22 -16.00
CA THR A 79 20.20 20.34 -16.64
C THR A 79 21.08 21.60 -16.61
N ASP A 80 20.98 22.38 -17.66
CA ASP A 80 21.59 23.72 -17.72
C ASP A 80 20.76 24.72 -16.90
N LEU A 81 21.42 25.68 -16.27
CA LEU A 81 20.76 26.71 -15.51
C LEU A 81 20.26 27.83 -16.46
N THR A 82 19.01 28.26 -16.25
CA THR A 82 18.42 29.40 -16.94
C THR A 82 18.64 30.65 -16.13
N VAL A 83 19.26 31.66 -16.74
CA VAL A 83 19.50 32.99 -16.10
C VAL A 83 18.23 33.83 -16.20
N GLU A 84 17.74 34.30 -15.06
CA GLU A 84 16.60 35.20 -14.96
C GLU A 84 17.00 36.68 -15.04
N ALA A 85 16.03 37.57 -15.32
CA ALA A 85 16.26 39.00 -15.46
C ALA A 85 16.78 39.68 -14.17
N ASP A 86 16.52 39.08 -13.01
CA ASP A 86 16.98 39.55 -11.69
C ASP A 86 18.38 39.03 -11.31
N GLY A 87 19.04 38.28 -12.20
CA GLY A 87 20.34 37.67 -11.97
C GLY A 87 20.34 36.36 -11.21
N THR A 88 19.18 35.84 -10.82
CA THR A 88 19.05 34.49 -10.26
C THR A 88 19.12 33.46 -11.38
N LEU A 89 19.39 32.20 -11.02
CA LEU A 89 19.37 31.10 -11.98
C LEU A 89 18.34 30.07 -11.54
N LEU A 90 17.72 29.44 -12.52
CA LEU A 90 16.70 28.41 -12.29
C LEU A 90 17.15 27.06 -12.88
N ALA A 91 16.89 26.01 -12.13
CA ALA A 91 16.96 24.63 -12.58
C ALA A 91 15.77 23.87 -12.04
N SER A 92 15.47 22.73 -12.65
CA SER A 92 14.48 21.80 -12.08
C SER A 92 14.91 20.36 -12.28
N PHE A 93 14.55 19.53 -11.33
CA PHE A 93 14.72 18.08 -11.44
C PHE A 93 13.55 17.35 -10.78
N THR A 94 13.38 16.07 -11.14
CA THR A 94 12.37 15.20 -10.50
C THR A 94 13.06 14.23 -9.58
N VAL A 95 12.56 14.13 -8.36
CA VAL A 95 13.00 13.14 -7.35
C VAL A 95 12.57 11.75 -7.80
N SER A 96 13.54 10.87 -8.07
CA SER A 96 13.29 9.47 -8.49
C SER A 96 14.01 8.46 -7.62
N GLU A 97 15.25 8.74 -7.27
CA GLU A 97 16.15 7.88 -6.52
C GLU A 97 16.97 8.73 -5.53
N PRO A 98 17.43 8.18 -4.41
CA PRO A 98 18.32 8.87 -3.50
C PRO A 98 19.67 9.16 -4.18
N GLY A 99 20.36 10.20 -3.75
CA GLY A 99 21.64 10.63 -4.32
C GLY A 99 22.03 12.02 -3.85
N PHE A 100 22.88 12.69 -4.61
CA PHE A 100 23.37 14.03 -4.31
C PHE A 100 23.19 14.94 -5.53
N TYR A 101 23.02 16.23 -5.29
CA TYR A 101 23.14 17.22 -6.34
C TYR A 101 24.06 18.35 -5.92
N SER A 102 24.68 18.97 -6.91
CA SER A 102 25.53 20.15 -6.73
C SER A 102 25.37 21.10 -7.91
N ILE A 103 25.91 22.31 -7.75
CA ILE A 103 25.82 23.36 -8.74
C ILE A 103 27.22 23.74 -9.17
N VAL A 104 27.43 23.81 -10.49
CA VAL A 104 28.58 24.43 -11.10
C VAL A 104 28.14 25.69 -11.84
N LEU A 105 28.90 26.76 -11.69
CA LEU A 105 28.63 28.06 -12.35
C LEU A 105 29.69 28.34 -13.39
N ALA A 106 29.27 29.01 -14.47
CA ALA A 106 30.18 29.42 -15.52
C ALA A 106 30.87 30.76 -15.17
N ARG A 107 32.14 30.85 -15.43
CA ARG A 107 32.88 32.14 -15.45
C ARG A 107 32.66 32.84 -16.77
N ASP A 108 33.03 34.13 -16.85
CA ASP A 108 32.93 34.91 -18.07
C ASP A 108 33.77 34.34 -19.24
N ASN A 109 34.80 33.54 -18.93
CA ASN A 109 35.60 32.84 -19.93
C ASN A 109 34.99 31.49 -20.37
N GLY A 110 33.83 31.12 -19.84
CA GLY A 110 33.13 29.86 -20.13
C GLY A 110 33.61 28.65 -19.31
N GLU A 111 34.57 28.82 -18.40
CA GLU A 111 35.05 27.75 -17.53
C GLU A 111 34.01 27.45 -16.44
N MET A 112 33.65 26.19 -16.25
CA MET A 112 32.75 25.74 -15.19
C MET A 112 33.52 25.53 -13.89
N VAL A 113 33.04 26.12 -12.80
CA VAL A 113 33.65 25.99 -11.48
C VAL A 113 32.62 25.46 -10.47
N PRO A 114 33.05 24.59 -9.52
CA PRO A 114 32.19 24.18 -8.43
C PRO A 114 31.74 25.39 -7.61
N ALA A 115 30.44 25.54 -7.44
CA ALA A 115 29.84 26.72 -6.82
C ALA A 115 29.02 26.42 -5.56
N SER A 116 28.73 25.13 -5.29
CA SER A 116 28.02 24.71 -4.09
C SER A 116 28.66 23.45 -3.49
N PRO A 117 28.39 23.13 -2.22
CA PRO A 117 28.59 21.78 -1.70
C PRO A 117 27.66 20.77 -2.41
N GLU A 118 27.83 19.48 -2.11
CA GLU A 118 26.87 18.45 -2.45
C GLU A 118 25.72 18.48 -1.44
N TYR A 119 24.50 18.50 -1.95
CA TYR A 119 23.24 18.43 -1.19
C TYR A 119 22.64 17.05 -1.34
N ASN A 120 22.06 16.52 -0.25
CA ASN A 120 21.45 15.21 -0.25
C ASN A 120 20.05 15.21 -0.88
N ILE A 121 19.70 14.13 -1.57
CA ILE A 121 18.35 13.83 -2.06
C ILE A 121 17.87 12.57 -1.38
N ASP A 122 16.93 12.71 -0.44
CA ASP A 122 16.24 11.61 0.21
C ASP A 122 14.88 11.37 -0.45
N VAL A 123 14.60 10.11 -0.79
CA VAL A 123 13.31 9.71 -1.34
C VAL A 123 12.44 9.15 -0.21
N LEU A 124 11.36 9.87 0.08
CA LEU A 124 10.39 9.43 1.07
C LEU A 124 9.52 8.32 0.49
N ALA A 125 9.28 7.29 1.29
CA ALA A 125 8.38 6.21 0.92
C ALA A 125 6.94 6.63 1.14
N ASP A 126 6.11 6.35 0.15
CA ASP A 126 4.66 6.39 0.23
C ASP A 126 4.19 5.05 0.83
N ARG A 127 3.41 5.09 1.89
CA ARG A 127 2.94 3.88 2.58
C ARG A 127 1.70 3.35 1.89
N ALA A 128 1.59 2.03 1.87
CA ALA A 128 0.34 1.41 1.44
C ALA A 128 -0.79 1.71 2.44
N PRO A 129 -2.04 1.87 1.97
CA PRO A 129 -3.19 2.07 2.84
C PRO A 129 -3.42 0.89 3.76
N SER A 130 -4.07 1.11 4.89
CA SER A 130 -4.54 0.05 5.77
C SER A 130 -6.07 -0.03 5.73
N ILE A 131 -6.64 -1.24 5.94
CA ILE A 131 -8.07 -1.45 6.02
C ILE A 131 -8.41 -2.56 7.00
N ARG A 132 -9.47 -2.37 7.76
CA ARG A 132 -10.03 -3.37 8.67
C ARG A 132 -11.52 -3.22 8.82
N PHE A 133 -12.21 -4.31 9.19
CA PHE A 133 -13.59 -4.22 9.65
C PHE A 133 -13.62 -3.65 11.08
N SER A 134 -14.47 -2.65 11.28
CA SER A 134 -14.78 -2.08 12.60
C SER A 134 -16.02 -2.73 13.21
N ASP A 135 -16.96 -3.16 12.38
CA ASP A 135 -18.16 -3.90 12.79
C ASP A 135 -18.53 -4.92 11.69
N PRO A 136 -18.77 -6.20 12.03
CA PRO A 136 -18.63 -6.85 13.34
C PRO A 136 -17.17 -7.23 13.69
N GLY A 137 -16.20 -7.13 12.77
CA GLY A 137 -14.78 -7.44 12.99
C GLY A 137 -14.49 -8.87 13.50
N ARG A 138 -15.40 -9.80 13.24
CA ARG A 138 -15.35 -11.21 13.63
C ARG A 138 -16.30 -12.05 12.78
N ASP A 139 -16.14 -13.34 12.80
CA ASP A 139 -17.11 -14.28 12.21
C ASP A 139 -18.47 -14.15 12.89
N ILE A 140 -19.52 -14.25 12.09
CA ILE A 140 -20.90 -14.10 12.52
C ILE A 140 -21.79 -15.23 12.03
N THR A 141 -22.99 -15.31 12.61
CA THR A 141 -24.06 -16.20 12.16
C THR A 141 -25.30 -15.39 11.93
N ALA A 142 -25.99 -15.60 10.80
CA ALA A 142 -27.23 -14.93 10.48
C ALA A 142 -28.25 -15.91 9.85
N SER A 143 -29.53 -15.61 9.89
CA SER A 143 -30.54 -16.36 9.12
C SER A 143 -30.61 -15.82 7.67
N PRO A 144 -31.18 -16.59 6.71
CA PRO A 144 -31.23 -16.15 5.29
C PRO A 144 -32.03 -14.87 5.04
N ILE A 145 -32.80 -14.41 6.01
CA ILE A 145 -33.67 -13.22 5.93
C ILE A 145 -33.18 -12.07 6.82
N GLU A 146 -31.98 -12.19 7.41
CA GLU A 146 -31.42 -11.11 8.24
C GLU A 146 -30.66 -10.10 7.40
N GLU A 147 -30.70 -8.86 7.88
CA GLU A 147 -29.85 -7.79 7.40
C GLU A 147 -28.54 -7.78 8.21
N VAL A 148 -27.41 -7.77 7.52
CA VAL A 148 -26.08 -7.76 8.16
C VAL A 148 -25.36 -6.49 7.79
N TYR A 149 -25.14 -5.62 8.77
CA TYR A 149 -24.36 -4.41 8.58
C TYR A 149 -22.87 -4.71 8.74
N LEU A 150 -22.08 -4.29 7.77
CA LEU A 150 -20.63 -4.38 7.78
C LEU A 150 -20.06 -2.97 7.70
N GLU A 151 -19.17 -2.61 8.63
CA GLU A 151 -18.45 -1.35 8.61
C GLU A 151 -16.94 -1.58 8.50
N VAL A 152 -16.30 -0.85 7.61
CA VAL A 152 -14.86 -0.86 7.41
C VAL A 152 -14.27 0.52 7.71
N ARG A 153 -13.05 0.51 8.25
CA ARG A 153 -12.23 1.70 8.43
C ARG A 153 -10.92 1.53 7.69
N ALA A 154 -10.60 2.52 6.88
CA ALA A 154 -9.36 2.59 6.12
C ALA A 154 -8.61 3.88 6.44
N ASP A 155 -7.28 3.83 6.43
CA ASP A 155 -6.39 4.96 6.63
C ASP A 155 -5.20 4.92 5.67
N ASP A 156 -4.75 6.11 5.24
CA ASP A 156 -3.66 6.34 4.31
C ASP A 156 -3.06 7.74 4.51
N ASP A 157 -1.75 7.92 4.21
CA ASP A 157 -1.06 9.19 4.38
C ASP A 157 -1.39 10.24 3.30
N TYR A 158 -1.81 9.81 2.09
CA TYR A 158 -2.15 10.70 0.97
C TYR A 158 -3.58 10.55 0.44
N GLY A 159 -4.38 9.72 1.10
CA GLY A 159 -5.82 9.63 0.91
C GLY A 159 -6.32 8.39 0.22
N ILE A 160 -7.52 7.99 0.64
CA ILE A 160 -8.23 6.80 0.17
C ILE A 160 -8.89 7.09 -1.18
N GLY A 161 -8.60 6.24 -2.16
CA GLY A 161 -9.14 6.30 -3.51
C GLY A 161 -10.48 5.60 -3.68
N ASP A 162 -10.54 4.30 -3.34
CA ASP A 162 -11.78 3.50 -3.36
C ASP A 162 -11.73 2.39 -2.31
N ILE A 163 -12.92 1.96 -1.85
CA ILE A 163 -13.09 0.80 -0.97
C ILE A 163 -14.16 -0.10 -1.58
N ARG A 164 -13.86 -1.38 -1.66
CA ARG A 164 -14.75 -2.42 -2.18
C ARG A 164 -14.90 -3.55 -1.17
N LEU A 165 -16.12 -4.05 -1.08
CA LEU A 165 -16.43 -5.29 -0.36
C LEU A 165 -16.44 -6.43 -1.38
N VAL A 166 -15.71 -7.49 -1.10
CA VAL A 166 -15.69 -8.74 -1.88
C VAL A 166 -16.31 -9.84 -1.05
N TYR A 167 -17.18 -10.64 -1.65
CA TYR A 167 -17.80 -11.77 -0.98
C TYR A 167 -17.99 -12.95 -1.93
N SER A 168 -18.08 -14.14 -1.36
CA SER A 168 -18.30 -15.38 -2.09
C SER A 168 -19.17 -16.32 -1.24
N VAL A 169 -20.14 -16.99 -1.87
CA VAL A 169 -20.99 -17.99 -1.24
C VAL A 169 -20.44 -19.38 -1.50
N ASN A 170 -20.23 -20.16 -0.45
CA ASN A 170 -19.71 -21.55 -0.51
C ASN A 170 -18.43 -21.73 -1.33
N GLY A 171 -17.58 -20.69 -1.39
CA GLY A 171 -16.35 -20.69 -2.19
C GLY A 171 -16.59 -20.69 -3.70
N GLY A 172 -17.76 -20.21 -4.14
CA GLY A 172 -18.09 -19.94 -5.52
C GLY A 172 -17.38 -18.72 -6.10
N GLU A 173 -17.96 -18.14 -7.14
CA GLU A 173 -17.44 -16.92 -7.77
C GLU A 173 -17.46 -15.75 -6.77
N GLU A 174 -16.44 -14.88 -6.84
CA GLU A 174 -16.39 -13.69 -6.02
C GLU A 174 -17.18 -12.55 -6.66
N ASP A 175 -18.08 -11.96 -5.88
CA ASP A 175 -18.77 -10.73 -6.22
C ASP A 175 -18.14 -9.53 -5.51
N THR A 176 -18.24 -8.35 -6.13
CA THR A 176 -17.61 -7.13 -5.63
C THR A 176 -18.60 -5.97 -5.59
N LEU A 177 -18.73 -5.33 -4.42
CA LEU A 177 -19.53 -4.13 -4.21
C LEU A 177 -18.61 -2.93 -3.96
N SER A 178 -18.83 -1.81 -4.67
CA SER A 178 -18.20 -0.53 -4.34
C SER A 178 -18.93 0.10 -3.16
N ILE A 179 -18.23 0.32 -2.04
CA ILE A 179 -18.81 0.91 -0.81
C ILE A 179 -18.26 2.30 -0.51
N PHE A 180 -17.18 2.71 -1.20
CA PHE A 180 -16.67 4.06 -1.17
C PHE A 180 -15.92 4.38 -2.46
N GLU A 181 -16.17 5.59 -2.99
CA GLU A 181 -15.40 6.17 -4.10
C GLU A 181 -14.99 7.59 -3.73
N GLY A 182 -13.69 7.82 -3.64
CA GLY A 182 -13.11 9.13 -3.35
C GLY A 182 -13.41 10.13 -4.48
N SER A 183 -13.86 11.31 -4.13
CA SER A 183 -14.22 12.40 -5.06
C SER A 183 -13.05 13.31 -5.45
N GLY A 184 -11.80 12.90 -5.17
CA GLY A 184 -10.59 13.70 -5.40
C GLY A 184 -10.14 14.55 -4.22
N ALA A 185 -10.90 14.62 -3.13
CA ALA A 185 -10.42 15.13 -1.85
C ALA A 185 -9.50 14.09 -1.19
N SER A 186 -8.36 14.54 -0.65
CA SER A 186 -7.43 13.67 0.05
C SER A 186 -7.97 13.35 1.45
N LEU A 187 -8.85 12.34 1.55
CA LEU A 187 -9.35 11.83 2.83
C LEU A 187 -8.36 10.79 3.36
N SER A 188 -7.61 11.16 4.38
CA SER A 188 -6.61 10.27 5.01
C SER A 188 -7.24 9.18 5.87
N GLU A 189 -8.51 9.32 6.27
CA GLU A 189 -9.26 8.35 7.03
C GLU A 189 -10.69 8.29 6.50
N VAL A 190 -11.18 7.07 6.26
CA VAL A 190 -12.54 6.79 5.80
C VAL A 190 -13.15 5.69 6.64
N SER A 191 -14.33 5.94 7.22
CA SER A 191 -15.20 4.91 7.78
C SER A 191 -16.46 4.84 6.92
N THR A 192 -16.75 3.67 6.40
CA THR A 192 -17.93 3.44 5.54
C THR A 192 -18.49 2.06 5.80
N GLY A 193 -19.80 1.89 5.57
CA GLY A 193 -20.47 0.63 5.80
C GLY A 193 -21.45 0.29 4.70
N HIS A 194 -21.84 -0.97 4.68
CA HIS A 194 -22.83 -1.52 3.78
C HIS A 194 -23.71 -2.56 4.49
N THR A 195 -24.99 -2.55 4.23
CA THR A 195 -25.91 -3.57 4.72
C THR A 195 -26.10 -4.65 3.66
N LEU A 196 -25.77 -5.88 4.01
CA LEU A 196 -26.05 -7.05 3.20
C LEU A 196 -27.47 -7.51 3.49
N PHE A 197 -28.31 -7.54 2.47
CA PHE A 197 -29.67 -8.09 2.53
C PHE A 197 -29.59 -9.55 2.11
N LEU A 198 -29.49 -10.46 3.09
CA LEU A 198 -29.24 -11.88 2.83
C LEU A 198 -30.39 -12.56 2.08
N GLU A 199 -31.58 -11.99 2.15
CA GLU A 199 -32.79 -12.47 1.42
C GLU A 199 -32.63 -12.38 -0.10
N ASP A 200 -31.76 -11.47 -0.59
CA ASP A 200 -31.50 -11.31 -2.03
C ASP A 200 -30.57 -12.39 -2.60
N TRP A 201 -29.96 -13.22 -1.74
CA TRP A 201 -28.88 -14.15 -2.13
C TRP A 201 -29.30 -15.62 -2.22
N GLU A 202 -30.58 -15.94 -2.02
CA GLU A 202 -31.13 -17.30 -2.08
C GLU A 202 -30.36 -18.31 -1.19
N LEU A 203 -29.89 -17.87 0.00
CA LEU A 203 -29.07 -18.66 0.89
C LEU A 203 -29.86 -19.79 1.57
N GLU A 204 -29.24 -20.95 1.67
CA GLU A 204 -29.75 -22.09 2.43
C GLU A 204 -29.09 -22.21 3.81
N VAL A 205 -29.79 -22.88 4.71
CA VAL A 205 -29.24 -23.18 6.05
C VAL A 205 -28.01 -24.07 5.94
N GLY A 206 -26.88 -23.60 6.47
CA GLY A 206 -25.58 -24.26 6.38
C GLY A 206 -24.63 -23.64 5.38
N ASP A 207 -25.12 -22.70 4.54
CA ASP A 207 -24.26 -21.95 3.64
C ASP A 207 -23.24 -21.12 4.39
N LEU A 208 -22.09 -20.92 3.76
CA LEU A 208 -20.96 -20.15 4.27
C LEU A 208 -20.65 -19.02 3.30
N VAL A 209 -20.80 -17.78 3.77
CA VAL A 209 -20.36 -16.59 3.03
C VAL A 209 -19.02 -16.16 3.57
N SER A 210 -18.00 -16.11 2.72
CA SER A 210 -16.72 -15.46 3.02
C SER A 210 -16.74 -14.03 2.51
N TYR A 211 -16.18 -13.09 3.27
CA TYR A 211 -16.10 -11.69 2.85
C TYR A 211 -14.84 -11.01 3.36
N TYR A 212 -14.35 -10.06 2.57
CA TYR A 212 -13.22 -9.19 2.91
C TYR A 212 -13.36 -7.85 2.19
N ALA A 213 -12.62 -6.85 2.63
CA ALA A 213 -12.62 -5.53 2.01
C ALA A 213 -11.29 -5.26 1.31
N LEU A 214 -11.37 -4.55 0.19
CA LEU A 214 -10.23 -4.06 -0.58
C LEU A 214 -10.19 -2.53 -0.52
N VAL A 215 -9.00 -1.97 -0.34
CA VAL A 215 -8.76 -0.53 -0.42
C VAL A 215 -7.69 -0.21 -1.44
N ARG A 216 -7.87 0.89 -2.17
CA ARG A 216 -6.82 1.55 -2.95
C ARG A 216 -6.67 2.97 -2.47
N ASP A 217 -5.42 3.43 -2.38
CA ASP A 217 -5.10 4.84 -2.20
C ASP A 217 -5.30 5.64 -3.51
N ASN A 218 -5.11 6.93 -3.45
CA ASN A 218 -5.20 7.81 -4.61
C ASN A 218 -4.12 7.51 -5.67
N ARG A 219 -2.96 6.97 -5.29
CA ARG A 219 -1.87 6.59 -6.19
C ARG A 219 -2.22 5.32 -6.97
N THR A 220 -2.78 4.32 -6.30
CA THR A 220 -3.08 3.00 -6.87
C THR A 220 -4.44 2.92 -7.54
N ARG A 221 -5.30 3.94 -7.38
CA ARG A 221 -6.64 4.02 -7.98
C ARG A 221 -6.64 3.77 -9.50
N SER A 222 -5.59 4.18 -10.20
CA SER A 222 -5.48 4.04 -11.66
C SER A 222 -4.87 2.71 -12.13
N GLY A 223 -4.76 1.68 -11.25
CA GLY A 223 -4.28 0.35 -11.66
C GLY A 223 -3.22 -0.29 -10.75
N GLY A 224 -2.99 0.24 -9.54
CA GLY A 224 -2.15 -0.40 -8.52
C GLY A 224 -2.82 -1.61 -7.85
N LYS A 225 -2.02 -2.42 -7.15
CA LYS A 225 -2.48 -3.56 -6.36
C LYS A 225 -3.26 -3.06 -5.13
N PRO A 226 -4.52 -3.47 -4.90
CA PRO A 226 -5.26 -3.11 -3.71
C PRO A 226 -4.68 -3.80 -2.46
N VAL A 227 -4.92 -3.21 -1.30
CA VAL A 227 -4.67 -3.83 -0.01
C VAL A 227 -5.96 -4.45 0.50
N SER A 228 -5.89 -5.67 1.02
CA SER A 228 -7.05 -6.39 1.58
C SER A 228 -7.05 -6.39 3.10
N SER A 229 -8.25 -6.36 3.67
CA SER A 229 -8.49 -6.65 5.08
C SER A 229 -8.24 -8.11 5.42
N ASP A 230 -8.46 -8.48 6.67
CA ASP A 230 -8.69 -9.86 7.05
C ASP A 230 -10.00 -10.38 6.41
N MET A 231 -10.07 -11.70 6.19
CA MET A 231 -11.26 -12.38 5.71
C MET A 231 -12.09 -12.86 6.91
N PHE A 232 -13.40 -12.65 6.83
CA PHE A 232 -14.39 -13.10 7.80
C PHE A 232 -15.43 -13.99 7.15
N PHE A 233 -16.17 -14.70 8.01
CA PHE A 233 -17.17 -15.65 7.58
C PHE A 233 -18.52 -15.35 8.22
N LEU A 234 -19.57 -15.51 7.41
CA LEU A 234 -20.96 -15.53 7.83
C LEU A 234 -21.51 -16.93 7.60
N SER A 235 -21.91 -17.60 8.66
CA SER A 235 -22.54 -18.94 8.59
C SER A 235 -24.06 -18.77 8.66
N VAL A 236 -24.76 -19.36 7.71
CA VAL A 236 -26.24 -19.29 7.63
C VAL A 236 -26.87 -20.30 8.59
N ARG A 237 -27.67 -19.80 9.54
CA ARG A 237 -28.40 -20.59 10.54
C ARG A 237 -29.91 -20.59 10.30
N PRO A 238 -30.66 -21.57 10.83
CA PRO A 238 -32.12 -21.55 10.80
C PRO A 238 -32.69 -20.33 11.55
N PHE A 239 -33.77 -19.76 11.03
CA PHE A 239 -34.48 -18.63 11.65
C PHE A 239 -34.97 -18.93 13.08
N GLU A 240 -35.41 -20.16 13.35
CA GLU A 240 -36.07 -20.54 14.60
C GLU A 240 -35.15 -20.96 15.75
N ARG A 241 -33.82 -20.84 15.63
CA ARG A 241 -32.91 -21.38 16.66
C ARG A 241 -32.98 -20.69 18.03
N ALA A 242 -33.49 -19.44 18.08
CA ALA A 242 -33.63 -18.69 19.33
C ALA A 242 -34.78 -19.22 20.23
N TYR A 243 -35.82 -19.87 19.65
CA TYR A 243 -36.97 -20.38 20.41
C TYR A 243 -36.79 -21.81 20.93
N ARG A 244 -35.94 -22.66 20.30
CA ARG A 244 -35.77 -24.08 20.70
C ARG A 244 -34.79 -24.28 21.84
N GLN A 245 -33.95 -23.36 22.14
CA GLN A 245 -32.94 -23.49 23.23
C GLN A 245 -33.57 -23.41 24.63
N ALA A 246 -34.82 -22.91 24.75
CA ALA A 246 -35.56 -22.81 25.99
C ALA A 246 -36.39 -24.09 26.31
N GLU A 247 -36.62 -24.98 25.35
CA GLU A 247 -37.51 -26.16 25.51
C GLU A 247 -36.81 -27.51 25.55
N GLN A 248 -35.50 -27.64 25.24
CA GLN A 248 -34.83 -28.93 25.14
C GLN A 248 -33.63 -29.08 26.09
N GLY A 249 -33.93 -29.00 27.37
CA GLY A 249 -33.12 -29.63 28.42
C GLY A 249 -33.49 -31.11 28.53
N GLY A 250 -32.90 -31.99 27.71
CA GLY A 250 -33.01 -33.44 27.92
C GLY A 250 -32.90 -34.28 26.66
N GLY A 251 -31.74 -34.95 26.46
CA GLY A 251 -31.71 -36.21 25.70
C GLY A 251 -30.72 -36.31 24.56
N GLY A 252 -29.58 -36.87 24.84
CA GLY A 252 -28.68 -37.76 24.11
C GLY A 252 -28.75 -37.84 22.58
N GLY A 253 -27.70 -37.29 21.88
CA GLY A 253 -27.48 -37.49 20.46
C GLY A 253 -26.37 -36.59 19.87
N GLY A 254 -25.33 -36.20 20.66
CA GLY A 254 -24.45 -35.11 20.33
C GLY A 254 -23.17 -35.41 19.51
N GLY A 255 -22.94 -36.67 19.04
CA GLY A 255 -21.66 -36.98 18.40
C GLY A 255 -21.49 -36.51 16.95
N GLY A 256 -22.53 -36.50 16.14
CA GLY A 256 -22.45 -36.12 14.72
C GLY A 256 -22.34 -34.61 14.49
N GLN A 257 -23.13 -33.81 15.22
CA GLN A 257 -23.12 -32.36 15.07
C GLN A 257 -21.79 -31.71 15.55
N GLN A 258 -21.12 -32.28 16.52
CA GLN A 258 -19.80 -31.81 16.96
C GLN A 258 -18.72 -32.09 15.93
N GLU A 259 -18.73 -33.25 15.24
CA GLU A 259 -17.79 -33.59 14.17
C GLU A 259 -17.99 -32.65 12.96
N GLU A 260 -19.22 -32.38 12.53
CA GLU A 260 -19.53 -31.45 11.42
C GLU A 260 -19.10 -30.04 11.74
N THR A 261 -19.36 -29.56 12.96
CA THR A 261 -18.92 -28.24 13.40
C THR A 261 -17.40 -28.13 13.41
N ALA A 262 -16.69 -29.16 13.87
CA ALA A 262 -15.22 -29.17 13.91
C ALA A 262 -14.62 -29.19 12.49
N LEU A 263 -15.20 -29.92 11.54
CA LEU A 263 -14.76 -29.93 10.13
C LEU A 263 -14.99 -28.58 9.45
N SER A 264 -16.14 -27.95 9.69
CA SER A 264 -16.45 -26.62 9.18
C SER A 264 -15.48 -25.57 9.73
N GLU A 265 -15.12 -25.65 11.01
CA GLU A 265 -14.13 -24.78 11.63
C GLU A 265 -12.73 -24.96 11.01
N MET A 266 -12.29 -26.20 10.82
CA MET A 266 -11.02 -26.49 10.14
C MET A 266 -11.02 -25.98 8.69
N GLN A 267 -12.13 -26.10 7.96
CA GLN A 267 -12.26 -25.58 6.61
C GLN A 267 -12.06 -24.06 6.58
N ARG A 268 -12.72 -23.34 7.48
CA ARG A 268 -12.57 -21.87 7.61
C ARG A 268 -11.11 -21.47 7.91
N GLN A 269 -10.46 -22.20 8.83
CA GLN A 269 -9.05 -21.95 9.16
C GLN A 269 -8.13 -22.16 7.96
N VAL A 270 -8.36 -23.21 7.16
CA VAL A 270 -7.56 -23.47 5.94
C VAL A 270 -7.79 -22.38 4.90
N ILE A 271 -9.04 -21.93 4.68
CA ILE A 271 -9.37 -20.85 3.75
C ILE A 271 -8.68 -19.55 4.20
N SER A 272 -8.84 -19.18 5.47
CA SER A 272 -8.23 -17.98 6.04
C SER A 272 -6.69 -18.01 5.96
N ALA A 273 -6.07 -19.16 6.28
CA ALA A 273 -4.62 -19.33 6.18
C ALA A 273 -4.12 -19.18 4.73
N THR A 274 -4.85 -19.76 3.77
CA THR A 274 -4.54 -19.65 2.33
C THR A 274 -4.63 -18.19 1.88
N PHE A 275 -5.71 -17.51 2.24
CA PHE A 275 -5.91 -16.10 1.92
C PHE A 275 -4.79 -15.22 2.49
N ASN A 276 -4.46 -15.38 3.77
CA ASN A 276 -3.40 -14.61 4.42
C ASN A 276 -2.04 -14.86 3.78
N LEU A 277 -1.76 -16.11 3.41
CA LEU A 277 -0.51 -16.48 2.75
C LEU A 277 -0.36 -15.79 1.38
N ILE A 278 -1.43 -15.80 0.56
CA ILE A 278 -1.45 -15.13 -0.74
C ILE A 278 -1.33 -13.60 -0.56
N ARG A 279 -2.07 -13.03 0.39
CA ARG A 279 -2.06 -11.59 0.69
C ARG A 279 -0.66 -11.09 1.07
N GLN A 280 0.08 -11.90 1.84
CA GLN A 280 1.39 -11.55 2.39
C GLN A 280 2.56 -12.15 1.60
N GLU A 281 2.34 -12.67 0.39
CA GLU A 281 3.36 -13.33 -0.42
C GLU A 281 4.64 -12.48 -0.54
N ASP A 282 4.48 -11.18 -0.81
CA ASP A 282 5.60 -10.24 -0.98
C ASP A 282 6.38 -9.97 0.32
N SER A 283 5.83 -10.31 1.50
CA SER A 283 6.45 -10.09 2.81
C SER A 283 7.29 -11.28 3.29
N TYR A 284 7.13 -12.46 2.67
CA TYR A 284 7.85 -13.67 3.05
C TYR A 284 9.15 -13.86 2.25
N ALA A 285 10.18 -14.39 2.88
CA ALA A 285 11.28 -14.97 2.14
C ALA A 285 10.78 -16.19 1.32
N ARG A 286 11.35 -16.43 0.13
CA ARG A 286 10.90 -17.50 -0.78
C ARG A 286 10.88 -18.90 -0.13
N SER A 287 11.83 -19.20 0.75
CA SER A 287 11.87 -20.46 1.52
C SER A 287 10.72 -20.57 2.51
N GLU A 288 10.46 -19.49 3.26
CA GLU A 288 9.40 -19.39 4.25
C GLU A 288 8.00 -19.48 3.61
N PHE A 289 7.79 -18.78 2.49
CA PHE A 289 6.56 -18.91 1.70
C PHE A 289 6.31 -20.36 1.28
N SER A 290 7.35 -21.03 0.75
CA SER A 290 7.24 -22.45 0.33
C SER A 290 6.89 -23.38 1.50
N GLU A 291 7.48 -23.18 2.67
CA GLU A 291 7.17 -23.98 3.87
C GLU A 291 5.71 -23.75 4.34
N ASN A 292 5.24 -22.52 4.30
CA ASN A 292 3.87 -22.16 4.65
C ASN A 292 2.86 -22.76 3.65
N VAL A 293 3.15 -22.74 2.34
CA VAL A 293 2.34 -23.41 1.30
C VAL A 293 2.22 -24.90 1.58
N VAL A 294 3.33 -25.57 1.91
CA VAL A 294 3.33 -27.01 2.25
C VAL A 294 2.47 -27.26 3.49
N SER A 295 2.56 -26.43 4.51
CA SER A 295 1.79 -26.55 5.75
C SER A 295 0.27 -26.45 5.50
N VAL A 296 -0.15 -25.46 4.70
CA VAL A 296 -1.56 -25.29 4.30
C VAL A 296 -2.05 -26.47 3.46
N SER A 297 -1.23 -26.94 2.50
CA SER A 297 -1.56 -28.10 1.66
C SER A 297 -1.75 -29.38 2.50
N LEU A 298 -0.91 -29.60 3.51
CA LEU A 298 -1.05 -30.73 4.43
C LEU A 298 -2.32 -30.63 5.28
N ALA A 299 -2.66 -29.43 5.75
CA ALA A 299 -3.91 -29.19 6.50
C ALA A 299 -5.14 -29.50 5.63
N GLN A 300 -5.13 -29.06 4.38
CA GLN A 300 -6.19 -29.37 3.41
C GLN A 300 -6.30 -30.88 3.12
N GLY A 301 -5.18 -31.55 2.97
CA GLY A 301 -5.14 -33.01 2.78
C GLY A 301 -5.78 -33.77 3.94
N ARG A 302 -5.46 -33.38 5.18
CA ARG A 302 -6.06 -33.99 6.40
C ARG A 302 -7.56 -33.75 6.48
N LEU A 303 -8.01 -32.52 6.18
CA LEU A 303 -9.42 -32.17 6.14
C LEU A 303 -10.18 -33.02 5.12
N LYS A 304 -9.65 -33.19 3.91
CA LYS A 304 -10.22 -34.06 2.87
C LYS A 304 -10.36 -35.50 3.32
N GLU A 305 -9.36 -36.07 4.01
CA GLU A 305 -9.42 -37.42 4.55
C GLU A 305 -10.50 -37.56 5.63
N GLN A 306 -10.63 -36.57 6.52
CA GLN A 306 -11.64 -36.56 7.58
C GLN A 306 -13.06 -36.47 7.00
N VAL A 307 -13.29 -35.58 6.03
CA VAL A 307 -14.56 -35.49 5.31
C VAL A 307 -14.88 -36.79 4.58
N GLY A 308 -13.91 -37.42 3.90
CA GLY A 308 -14.07 -38.70 3.24
C GLY A 308 -14.45 -39.79 4.22
N THR A 309 -13.86 -39.82 5.42
CA THR A 309 -14.20 -40.77 6.48
C THR A 309 -15.62 -40.55 7.01
N LEU A 310 -16.03 -39.31 7.17
CA LEU A 310 -17.39 -38.96 7.60
C LEU A 310 -18.43 -39.42 6.57
N LEU A 311 -18.22 -39.13 5.29
CA LEU A 311 -19.07 -39.54 4.19
C LEU A 311 -19.24 -41.09 4.13
N GLN A 312 -18.13 -41.84 4.28
CA GLN A 312 -18.18 -43.32 4.34
C GLN A 312 -19.00 -43.81 5.53
N ARG A 313 -18.88 -43.17 6.70
CA ARG A 313 -19.71 -43.54 7.88
C ARG A 313 -21.18 -43.22 7.65
N MET A 314 -21.50 -42.10 6.99
CA MET A 314 -22.88 -41.74 6.65
C MET A 314 -23.47 -42.70 5.62
N ASP A 315 -22.70 -43.10 4.62
CA ASP A 315 -23.09 -44.06 3.58
C ASP A 315 -23.36 -45.46 4.19
N ASN A 316 -22.48 -45.92 5.06
CA ASN A 316 -22.64 -47.17 5.80
C ASN A 316 -23.86 -47.18 6.75
N ARG A 317 -24.33 -46.01 7.18
CA ARG A 317 -25.54 -45.85 8.00
C ARG A 317 -26.81 -45.62 7.16
N GLY A 318 -26.70 -45.64 5.82
CA GLY A 318 -27.81 -45.44 4.89
C GLY A 318 -28.41 -44.03 4.88
N LEU A 319 -27.65 -43.03 5.39
CA LEU A 319 -28.08 -41.64 5.48
C LEU A 319 -27.84 -40.83 4.19
N THR A 320 -27.10 -41.39 3.21
CA THR A 320 -26.79 -40.73 1.90
C THR A 320 -27.71 -41.18 0.77
N ARG A 321 -28.65 -42.09 0.99
CA ARG A 321 -29.67 -42.47 0.00
C ARG A 321 -30.81 -41.43 0.02
N THR A 322 -30.68 -40.40 -0.82
CA THR A 322 -31.83 -39.66 -1.32
C THR A 322 -32.59 -40.62 -2.23
N ASP A 323 -33.75 -41.08 -1.79
CA ASP A 323 -34.67 -41.90 -2.59
C ASP A 323 -35.19 -40.97 -3.75
N PRO A 324 -34.97 -41.32 -5.04
CA PRO A 324 -35.42 -40.47 -6.15
C PRO A 324 -36.90 -40.74 -6.48
N GLY A 325 -37.75 -40.78 -5.46
CA GLY A 325 -39.14 -41.11 -5.63
C GLY A 325 -40.03 -40.43 -4.60
N PHE A 326 -40.26 -39.12 -4.76
CA PHE A 326 -41.54 -38.46 -4.45
C PHE A 326 -41.60 -37.14 -5.24
#